data_d70f7895bc0cc5b07fa6bc2375b8267e
#
_entry.id   d70f7895bc0cc5b07fa6bc2375b8267e
#
_cell.length_a   1.000
_cell.length_b   1.000
_cell.length_c   1.000
_cell.angle_alpha   90.00
_cell.angle_beta   90.00
_cell.angle_gamma   90.00
#
_symmetry.space_group_name_H-M   'P 1'
#
loop_
_entity.id
_entity.type
_entity.pdbx_description
1 polymer ?
#
loop_
_entity_poly.entity_id
_entity_poly.type
_entity_poly.pdbx_seq_one_letter_code
_entity_poly.pdbx_strand_id
1 'polypeptide(L)'
;MAFGLETGPDTVVNIKVIGVGGGGNNVVNRMVRSGTKGVDFVAVNTDKQALNVSSANYKIQIGEKLTHGQGAGSDPEVGRKSAEESRNQISKALEDTDMVFITAGMGGGTGTGGAPIVAEIAKEMGILTVAVVTKPFGFEGRRRMQQAEAGIAEMKDKVDSLVIIPNERLKHATDQKITFANAFEIADDVLRQAVQSISDLIRDTGFINLDFADVTAIMKNAGMAHMGVGRAAGKGKAEEAARMAISSPLLETSIEGAKGVLINVTGSMDIGLEEVEQAASLVQAAVHPDALTIFGAQFDETLDDEIRVTVIATGFDKQPGEPLPKMAAAEPAGEGTAAVPGPMPLNEEDVDKSEDTEPDPFDDIFKIFNKRD
;
A
#
# COMPACT_ATOMS: atom_id res chain seq x y z
N MET A 1 -40.50 -12.13 -36.10
CA MET A 1 -40.51 -11.63 -34.73
C MET A 1 -39.06 -11.26 -34.39
N ALA A 2 -38.73 -10.00 -34.42
CA ALA A 2 -37.42 -9.52 -34.01
C ALA A 2 -37.41 -9.53 -32.46
N PHE A 3 -36.55 -10.33 -31.88
CA PHE A 3 -36.24 -10.23 -30.45
C PHE A 3 -35.47 -8.92 -30.27
N GLY A 4 -36.14 -7.89 -29.83
CA GLY A 4 -35.49 -6.71 -29.29
C GLY A 4 -34.83 -7.12 -27.96
N LEU A 5 -33.50 -7.28 -27.95
CA LEU A 5 -32.73 -7.17 -26.75
C LEU A 5 -32.90 -5.71 -26.29
N GLU A 6 -33.73 -5.50 -25.26
CA GLU A 6 -33.64 -4.28 -24.47
C GLU A 6 -32.24 -4.34 -23.84
N THR A 7 -31.28 -3.63 -24.42
CA THR A 7 -30.07 -3.26 -23.74
C THR A 7 -30.53 -2.37 -22.60
N GLY A 8 -30.60 -2.97 -21.38
CA GLY A 8 -30.73 -2.19 -20.16
C GLY A 8 -29.63 -1.13 -20.13
N PRO A 9 -29.79 -0.04 -19.37
CA PRO A 9 -28.75 0.97 -19.28
C PRO A 9 -27.42 0.28 -18.95
N ASP A 10 -26.40 0.47 -19.78
CA ASP A 10 -25.04 0.06 -19.48
C ASP A 10 -24.76 0.58 -18.07
N THR A 11 -24.70 -0.32 -17.11
CA THR A 11 -24.37 0.03 -15.72
C THR A 11 -22.89 0.36 -15.69
N VAL A 12 -22.59 1.60 -16.05
CA VAL A 12 -21.23 2.11 -15.97
C VAL A 12 -20.85 2.17 -14.49
N VAL A 13 -19.83 1.41 -14.11
CA VAL A 13 -19.29 1.44 -12.74
C VAL A 13 -18.75 2.83 -12.42
N ASN A 14 -19.29 3.44 -11.38
CA ASN A 14 -18.87 4.77 -10.93
C ASN A 14 -17.69 4.67 -9.97
N ILE A 15 -16.51 5.04 -10.46
CA ILE A 15 -15.27 5.02 -9.68
C ILE A 15 -14.89 6.44 -9.30
N LYS A 16 -14.60 6.66 -8.02
CA LYS A 16 -14.05 7.94 -7.55
C LYS A 16 -12.65 7.77 -6.97
N VAL A 17 -11.82 8.77 -7.18
CA VAL A 17 -10.47 8.87 -6.59
C VAL A 17 -10.46 10.06 -5.65
N ILE A 18 -10.28 9.80 -4.37
CA ILE A 18 -10.24 10.82 -3.33
C ILE A 18 -8.81 10.99 -2.83
N GLY A 19 -8.24 12.17 -3.10
CA GLY A 19 -6.95 12.57 -2.54
C GLY A 19 -7.13 13.31 -1.23
N VAL A 20 -6.59 12.78 -0.13
CA VAL A 20 -6.70 13.37 1.20
C VAL A 20 -5.37 14.00 1.64
N GLY A 21 -5.42 15.28 2.00
CA GLY A 21 -4.26 16.08 2.36
C GLY A 21 -3.33 16.41 1.20
N GLY A 22 -2.19 17.02 1.47
CA GLY A 22 -1.27 17.51 0.45
C GLY A 22 -0.77 16.41 -0.50
N GLY A 23 -0.26 15.29 0.03
CA GLY A 23 0.22 14.17 -0.80
C GLY A 23 -0.89 13.59 -1.68
N GLY A 24 -2.06 13.27 -1.10
CA GLY A 24 -3.19 12.75 -1.89
C GLY A 24 -3.67 13.72 -2.97
N ASN A 25 -3.72 15.01 -2.66
CA ASN A 25 -4.11 16.02 -3.65
C ASN A 25 -3.10 16.14 -4.80
N ASN A 26 -1.81 15.96 -4.54
CA ASN A 26 -0.79 15.95 -5.58
C ASN A 26 -0.97 14.78 -6.54
N VAL A 27 -1.26 13.59 -6.01
CA VAL A 27 -1.57 12.40 -6.83
C VAL A 27 -2.78 12.66 -7.73
N VAL A 28 -3.88 13.17 -7.16
CA VAL A 28 -5.08 13.53 -7.92
C VAL A 28 -4.75 14.56 -9.02
N ASN A 29 -4.00 15.61 -8.68
CA ASN A 29 -3.60 16.61 -9.68
C ASN A 29 -2.78 15.98 -10.81
N ARG A 30 -1.91 15.02 -10.51
CA ARG A 30 -1.11 14.32 -11.50
C ARG A 30 -1.97 13.41 -12.38
N MET A 31 -2.93 12.69 -11.81
CA MET A 31 -3.88 11.86 -12.57
C MET A 31 -4.72 12.70 -13.55
N VAL A 32 -5.23 13.83 -13.09
CA VAL A 32 -5.97 14.76 -13.96
C VAL A 32 -5.08 15.27 -15.11
N ARG A 33 -3.84 15.65 -14.82
CA ARG A 33 -2.89 16.15 -15.85
C ARG A 33 -2.45 15.08 -16.83
N SER A 34 -2.34 13.82 -16.39
CA SER A 34 -2.03 12.69 -17.29
C SER A 34 -3.22 12.26 -18.15
N GLY A 35 -4.37 12.90 -17.98
CA GLY A 35 -5.56 12.61 -18.78
C GLY A 35 -6.24 11.30 -18.41
N THR A 36 -6.06 10.80 -17.19
CA THR A 36 -6.76 9.60 -16.69
C THR A 36 -8.27 9.81 -16.82
N LYS A 37 -8.91 8.94 -17.58
CA LYS A 37 -10.33 9.00 -17.90
C LYS A 37 -11.12 8.03 -17.03
N GLY A 38 -12.42 8.23 -17.00
CA GLY A 38 -13.36 7.25 -16.47
C GLY A 38 -13.47 7.22 -14.96
N VAL A 39 -12.83 8.12 -14.25
CA VAL A 39 -12.94 8.30 -12.81
C VAL A 39 -13.24 9.76 -12.46
N ASP A 40 -13.98 9.95 -11.38
CA ASP A 40 -14.21 11.27 -10.80
C ASP A 40 -13.15 11.57 -9.74
N PHE A 41 -12.63 12.77 -9.75
CA PHE A 41 -11.58 13.22 -8.86
C PHE A 41 -12.09 14.13 -7.76
N VAL A 42 -11.81 13.77 -6.51
CA VAL A 42 -12.17 14.55 -5.32
C VAL A 42 -10.90 14.92 -4.54
N ALA A 43 -10.71 16.20 -4.28
CA ALA A 43 -9.64 16.68 -3.41
C ALA A 43 -10.22 17.05 -2.04
N VAL A 44 -9.68 16.47 -0.99
CA VAL A 44 -10.06 16.71 0.42
C VAL A 44 -8.87 17.27 1.16
N ASN A 45 -9.01 18.45 1.77
CA ASN A 45 -7.93 19.07 2.53
C ASN A 45 -8.45 20.01 3.61
N THR A 46 -7.64 20.23 4.67
CA THR A 46 -7.81 21.29 5.66
C THR A 46 -7.19 22.63 5.20
N ASP A 47 -6.35 22.58 4.17
CA ASP A 47 -5.68 23.76 3.60
C ASP A 47 -6.45 24.26 2.36
N LYS A 48 -7.05 25.44 2.50
CA LYS A 48 -7.81 26.08 1.42
C LYS A 48 -6.94 26.50 0.25
N GLN A 49 -5.68 26.88 0.49
CA GLN A 49 -4.77 27.29 -0.59
C GLN A 49 -4.42 26.07 -1.48
N ALA A 50 -4.15 24.92 -0.86
CA ALA A 50 -3.90 23.68 -1.58
C ALA A 50 -5.12 23.25 -2.42
N LEU A 51 -6.35 23.41 -1.90
CA LEU A 51 -7.56 23.12 -2.66
C LEU A 51 -7.79 24.08 -3.84
N ASN A 52 -7.46 25.34 -3.69
CA ASN A 52 -7.63 26.33 -4.77
C ASN A 52 -6.81 25.97 -6.02
N VAL A 53 -5.60 25.45 -5.84
CA VAL A 53 -4.71 25.03 -6.94
C VAL A 53 -4.93 23.58 -7.40
N SER A 54 -5.83 22.83 -6.76
CA SER A 54 -6.16 21.47 -7.16
C SER A 54 -6.87 21.46 -8.52
N SER A 55 -6.56 20.44 -9.31
CA SER A 55 -7.19 20.16 -10.62
C SER A 55 -8.40 19.23 -10.51
N ALA A 56 -8.77 18.78 -9.30
CA ALA A 56 -9.88 17.87 -9.05
C ALA A 56 -11.23 18.52 -9.43
N ASN A 57 -12.18 17.68 -9.90
CA ASN A 57 -13.54 18.08 -10.25
C ASN A 57 -14.30 18.57 -9.01
N TYR A 58 -14.11 17.87 -7.89
CA TYR A 58 -14.75 18.19 -6.61
C TYR A 58 -13.69 18.54 -5.57
N LYS A 59 -13.95 19.57 -4.78
CA LYS A 59 -13.03 20.03 -3.75
C LYS A 59 -13.77 20.19 -2.43
N ILE A 60 -13.31 19.52 -1.39
CA ILE A 60 -13.92 19.53 -0.07
C ILE A 60 -12.91 20.11 0.91
N GLN A 61 -13.21 21.27 1.46
CA GLN A 61 -12.48 21.81 2.60
C GLN A 61 -13.05 21.16 3.86
N ILE A 62 -12.24 20.40 4.58
CA ILE A 62 -12.63 19.78 5.84
C ILE A 62 -12.13 20.60 7.03
N GLY A 63 -12.89 20.58 8.13
CA GLY A 63 -12.54 21.24 9.36
C GLY A 63 -12.47 22.77 9.25
N GLU A 64 -13.42 23.39 8.56
CA GLU A 64 -13.43 24.84 8.35
C GLU A 64 -13.47 25.62 9.68
N LYS A 65 -14.23 25.15 10.67
CA LYS A 65 -14.32 25.78 11.98
C LYS A 65 -13.06 25.53 12.82
N LEU A 66 -12.45 24.36 12.67
CA LEU A 66 -11.29 23.95 13.46
C LEU A 66 -9.99 24.56 12.95
N THR A 67 -9.78 24.58 11.63
CA THR A 67 -8.51 24.96 11.01
C THR A 67 -8.53 26.32 10.33
N HIS A 68 -9.71 26.88 10.10
CA HIS A 68 -9.90 28.13 9.34
C HIS A 68 -9.22 28.12 7.96
N GLY A 69 -9.06 26.92 7.37
CA GLY A 69 -8.38 26.74 6.07
C GLY A 69 -6.87 26.85 6.10
N GLN A 70 -6.23 26.82 7.29
CA GLN A 70 -4.78 26.95 7.46
C GLN A 70 -4.04 25.61 7.55
N GLY A 71 -4.72 24.51 7.33
CA GLY A 71 -4.14 23.17 7.44
C GLY A 71 -4.20 22.57 8.85
N ALA A 72 -3.77 21.32 8.98
CA ALA A 72 -3.81 20.56 10.24
C ALA A 72 -2.51 20.69 11.08
N GLY A 73 -1.52 21.50 10.69
CA GLY A 73 -0.30 21.70 11.46
C GLY A 73 0.54 20.44 11.72
N SER A 74 0.47 19.45 10.83
CA SER A 74 1.10 18.12 10.99
C SER A 74 0.58 17.32 12.20
N ASP A 75 -0.61 17.64 12.70
CA ASP A 75 -1.29 16.91 13.77
C ASP A 75 -2.42 16.03 13.20
N PRO A 76 -2.29 14.68 13.27
CA PRO A 76 -3.33 13.75 12.81
C PRO A 76 -4.67 13.90 13.54
N GLU A 77 -4.66 14.29 14.84
CA GLU A 77 -5.90 14.50 15.59
C GLU A 77 -6.69 15.69 15.04
N VAL A 78 -6.01 16.75 14.62
CA VAL A 78 -6.67 17.86 13.93
C VAL A 78 -7.23 17.41 12.59
N GLY A 79 -6.48 16.60 11.83
CA GLY A 79 -6.95 16.02 10.58
C GLY A 79 -8.20 15.15 10.77
N ARG A 80 -8.20 14.28 11.76
CA ARG A 80 -9.34 13.40 12.10
C ARG A 80 -10.59 14.21 12.47
N LYS A 81 -10.46 15.13 13.43
CA LYS A 81 -11.57 15.99 13.84
C LYS A 81 -12.12 16.85 12.70
N SER A 82 -11.25 17.30 11.79
CA SER A 82 -11.65 18.05 10.61
C SER A 82 -12.48 17.22 9.64
N ALA A 83 -12.12 15.96 9.44
CA ALA A 83 -12.89 15.03 8.61
C ALA A 83 -14.23 14.69 9.27
N GLU A 84 -14.25 14.47 10.58
CA GLU A 84 -15.49 14.25 11.35
C GLU A 84 -16.45 15.45 11.27
N GLU A 85 -15.94 16.69 11.40
CA GLU A 85 -16.74 17.91 11.23
C GLU A 85 -17.43 17.95 9.87
N SER A 86 -16.77 17.41 8.85
CA SER A 86 -17.20 17.50 7.44
C SER A 86 -17.83 16.21 6.92
N ARG A 87 -18.21 15.28 7.80
CA ARG A 87 -18.71 13.93 7.45
C ARG A 87 -19.84 13.96 6.41
N ASN A 88 -20.80 14.87 6.57
CA ASN A 88 -21.93 15.03 5.64
C ASN A 88 -21.49 15.48 4.23
N GLN A 89 -20.45 16.33 4.13
CA GLN A 89 -19.95 16.78 2.84
C GLN A 89 -19.20 15.65 2.12
N ILE A 90 -18.44 14.84 2.87
CA ILE A 90 -17.74 13.67 2.35
C ILE A 90 -18.75 12.62 1.88
N SER A 91 -19.76 12.30 2.70
CA SER A 91 -20.80 11.35 2.34
C SER A 91 -21.55 11.78 1.06
N LYS A 92 -21.91 13.06 0.95
CA LYS A 92 -22.57 13.60 -0.26
C LYS A 92 -21.68 13.47 -1.51
N ALA A 93 -20.38 13.65 -1.37
CA ALA A 93 -19.44 13.50 -2.51
C ALA A 93 -19.25 12.02 -2.92
N LEU A 94 -19.63 11.08 -2.04
CA LEU A 94 -19.57 9.63 -2.28
C LEU A 94 -20.91 9.06 -2.77
N GLU A 95 -21.98 9.86 -2.89
CA GLU A 95 -23.24 9.39 -3.49
C GLU A 95 -23.01 8.84 -4.89
N ASP A 96 -23.78 7.80 -5.26
CA ASP A 96 -23.71 7.15 -6.58
C ASP A 96 -22.30 6.61 -6.93
N THR A 97 -21.60 6.07 -5.94
CA THR A 97 -20.24 5.52 -6.12
C THR A 97 -20.24 4.02 -5.84
N ASP A 98 -19.73 3.22 -6.78
CA ASP A 98 -19.58 1.77 -6.63
C ASP A 98 -18.22 1.42 -6.01
N MET A 99 -17.17 2.16 -6.37
CA MET A 99 -15.80 1.96 -5.89
C MET A 99 -15.12 3.30 -5.60
N VAL A 100 -14.36 3.34 -4.53
CA VAL A 100 -13.55 4.51 -4.19
C VAL A 100 -12.08 4.14 -3.95
N PHE A 101 -11.19 4.86 -4.60
CA PHE A 101 -9.77 4.88 -4.25
C PHE A 101 -9.50 6.04 -3.32
N ILE A 102 -8.89 5.76 -2.16
CA ILE A 102 -8.46 6.79 -1.22
C ILE A 102 -6.95 6.85 -1.25
N THR A 103 -6.39 7.98 -1.68
CA THR A 103 -4.95 8.18 -1.72
C THR A 103 -4.52 9.25 -0.73
N ALA A 104 -3.46 8.94 0.04
CA ALA A 104 -2.90 9.86 1.02
C ALA A 104 -1.41 9.59 1.28
N GLY A 105 -0.65 10.66 1.52
CA GLY A 105 0.66 10.54 2.13
C GLY A 105 0.53 10.48 3.65
N MET A 106 0.93 9.35 4.23
CA MET A 106 0.86 9.15 5.68
C MET A 106 2.03 9.83 6.39
N GLY A 107 1.82 10.23 7.65
CA GLY A 107 2.81 10.92 8.49
C GLY A 107 2.60 12.43 8.62
N GLY A 108 1.67 13.01 7.83
CA GLY A 108 1.21 14.38 8.00
C GLY A 108 -0.03 14.48 8.90
N GLY A 109 -0.63 15.65 8.99
CA GLY A 109 -1.87 15.86 9.78
C GLY A 109 -3.12 15.42 9.03
N THR A 110 -3.42 16.08 7.91
CA THR A 110 -4.68 15.91 7.18
C THR A 110 -4.83 14.52 6.58
N GLY A 111 -3.79 14.02 5.85
CA GLY A 111 -3.84 12.70 5.22
C GLY A 111 -3.95 11.58 6.25
N THR A 112 -3.08 11.61 7.27
CA THR A 112 -3.01 10.57 8.31
C THR A 112 -4.29 10.48 9.14
N GLY A 113 -4.83 11.62 9.56
CA GLY A 113 -6.03 11.63 10.41
C GLY A 113 -7.33 11.61 9.61
N GLY A 114 -7.37 12.26 8.43
CA GLY A 114 -8.59 12.40 7.64
C GLY A 114 -8.89 11.19 6.74
N ALA A 115 -7.88 10.54 6.16
CA ALA A 115 -8.11 9.43 5.25
C ALA A 115 -8.85 8.24 5.89
N PRO A 116 -8.53 7.82 7.15
CA PRO A 116 -9.29 6.79 7.83
C PRO A 116 -10.78 7.12 8.02
N ILE A 117 -11.13 8.39 8.23
CA ILE A 117 -12.53 8.82 8.36
C ILE A 117 -13.24 8.80 7.00
N VAL A 118 -12.58 9.23 5.94
CA VAL A 118 -13.12 9.11 4.57
C VAL A 118 -13.39 7.64 4.23
N ALA A 119 -12.47 6.75 4.58
CA ALA A 119 -12.61 5.32 4.36
C ALA A 119 -13.78 4.71 5.14
N GLU A 120 -13.94 5.09 6.41
CA GLU A 120 -15.04 4.66 7.26
C GLU A 120 -16.39 5.05 6.65
N ILE A 121 -16.53 6.30 6.21
CA ILE A 121 -17.76 6.79 5.56
C ILE A 121 -18.06 5.98 4.29
N ALA A 122 -17.06 5.75 3.44
CA ALA A 122 -17.24 4.97 2.22
C ALA A 122 -17.69 3.53 2.50
N LYS A 123 -17.05 2.88 3.47
CA LYS A 123 -17.37 1.51 3.87
C LYS A 123 -18.78 1.40 4.50
N GLU A 124 -19.18 2.37 5.31
CA GLU A 124 -20.55 2.46 5.85
C GLU A 124 -21.63 2.62 4.77
N MET A 125 -21.28 3.27 3.66
CA MET A 125 -22.15 3.40 2.49
C MET A 125 -22.16 2.15 1.60
N GLY A 126 -21.37 1.11 1.93
CA GLY A 126 -21.27 -0.14 1.16
C GLY A 126 -20.44 -0.05 -0.10
N ILE A 127 -19.65 1.01 -0.27
CA ILE A 127 -18.78 1.26 -1.42
C ILE A 127 -17.53 0.39 -1.29
N LEU A 128 -17.11 -0.27 -2.38
CA LEU A 128 -15.82 -0.98 -2.40
C LEU A 128 -14.68 0.02 -2.18
N THR A 129 -14.03 -0.08 -1.04
CA THR A 129 -13.07 0.92 -0.56
C THR A 129 -11.64 0.39 -0.62
N VAL A 130 -10.85 0.96 -1.50
CA VAL A 130 -9.42 0.63 -1.67
C VAL A 130 -8.57 1.83 -1.31
N ALA A 131 -7.66 1.65 -0.35
CA ALA A 131 -6.70 2.70 -0.01
C ALA A 131 -5.33 2.41 -0.63
N VAL A 132 -4.71 3.44 -1.19
CA VAL A 132 -3.35 3.41 -1.70
C VAL A 132 -2.57 4.55 -1.06
N VAL A 133 -1.70 4.23 -0.11
CA VAL A 133 -1.05 5.22 0.74
C VAL A 133 0.47 5.06 0.74
N THR A 134 1.19 6.17 1.00
CA THR A 134 2.64 6.12 1.12
C THR A 134 3.11 6.25 2.56
N LYS A 135 4.21 5.54 2.89
CA LYS A 135 5.01 5.82 4.10
C LYS A 135 6.09 6.87 3.77
N PRO A 136 6.40 7.78 4.71
CA PRO A 136 7.39 8.83 4.48
C PRO A 136 8.80 8.28 4.24
N PHE A 137 9.64 9.10 3.63
CA PHE A 137 11.07 8.82 3.54
C PHE A 137 11.74 8.90 4.93
N GLY A 138 12.85 8.18 5.12
CA GLY A 138 13.61 8.19 6.37
C GLY A 138 14.10 9.57 6.80
N PHE A 139 14.45 10.45 5.85
CA PHE A 139 14.87 11.82 6.14
C PHE A 139 13.76 12.74 6.69
N GLU A 140 12.48 12.35 6.52
CA GLU A 140 11.35 13.11 7.06
C GLU A 140 11.21 12.97 8.58
N GLY A 141 11.92 12.02 9.18
CA GLY A 141 12.11 11.88 10.62
C GLY A 141 11.20 10.86 11.30
N ARG A 142 11.64 10.39 12.47
CA ARG A 142 10.98 9.29 13.22
C ARG A 142 9.54 9.63 13.63
N ARG A 143 9.27 10.85 14.04
CA ARG A 143 7.91 11.26 14.45
C ARG A 143 6.93 11.10 13.31
N ARG A 144 7.33 11.49 12.09
CA ARG A 144 6.48 11.38 10.90
C ARG A 144 6.23 9.92 10.53
N MET A 145 7.23 9.05 10.66
CA MET A 145 7.07 7.60 10.47
C MET A 145 6.11 6.98 11.49
N GLN A 146 6.24 7.31 12.77
CA GLN A 146 5.34 6.82 13.82
C GLN A 146 3.88 7.26 13.59
N GLN A 147 3.68 8.52 13.18
CA GLN A 147 2.35 8.99 12.80
C GLN A 147 1.79 8.23 11.59
N ALA A 148 2.64 7.93 10.60
CA ALA A 148 2.25 7.16 9.42
C ALA A 148 1.82 5.74 9.81
N GLU A 149 2.59 5.05 10.63
CA GLU A 149 2.28 3.70 11.11
C GLU A 149 0.97 3.66 11.91
N ALA A 150 0.74 4.63 12.78
CA ALA A 150 -0.51 4.75 13.52
C ALA A 150 -1.72 4.97 12.59
N GLY A 151 -1.60 5.87 11.61
CA GLY A 151 -2.65 6.13 10.64
C GLY A 151 -2.94 4.94 9.71
N ILE A 152 -1.89 4.20 9.32
CA ILE A 152 -2.01 2.97 8.53
C ILE A 152 -2.74 1.87 9.35
N ALA A 153 -2.41 1.72 10.62
CA ALA A 153 -3.09 0.78 11.50
C ALA A 153 -4.59 1.11 11.65
N GLU A 154 -4.93 2.39 11.79
CA GLU A 154 -6.33 2.84 11.83
C GLU A 154 -7.05 2.62 10.49
N MET A 155 -6.36 2.84 9.36
CA MET A 155 -6.91 2.67 8.02
C MET A 155 -7.27 1.22 7.71
N LYS A 156 -6.47 0.27 8.19
CA LYS A 156 -6.57 -1.16 7.88
C LYS A 156 -7.96 -1.74 8.14
N ASP A 157 -8.61 -1.34 9.23
CA ASP A 157 -9.92 -1.86 9.61
C ASP A 157 -11.08 -1.14 8.89
N LYS A 158 -10.78 -0.02 8.24
CA LYS A 158 -11.76 0.87 7.60
C LYS A 158 -11.81 0.75 6.08
N VAL A 159 -10.99 -0.11 5.49
CA VAL A 159 -10.96 -0.35 4.03
C VAL A 159 -11.20 -1.82 3.71
N ASP A 160 -11.51 -2.12 2.46
CA ASP A 160 -11.56 -3.49 1.96
C ASP A 160 -10.17 -3.98 1.59
N SER A 161 -9.39 -3.14 0.92
CA SER A 161 -8.00 -3.42 0.57
C SER A 161 -7.10 -2.22 0.85
N LEU A 162 -5.90 -2.48 1.37
CA LEU A 162 -4.90 -1.47 1.71
C LEU A 162 -3.57 -1.76 1.03
N VAL A 163 -3.20 -0.93 0.09
CA VAL A 163 -1.89 -0.93 -0.56
C VAL A 163 -0.99 0.10 0.11
N ILE A 164 0.16 -0.33 0.60
CA ILE A 164 1.15 0.55 1.23
C ILE A 164 2.38 0.63 0.33
N ILE A 165 2.84 1.85 0.05
CA ILE A 165 4.02 2.12 -0.74
C ILE A 165 5.06 2.82 0.14
N PRO A 166 6.11 2.13 0.59
CA PRO A 166 7.18 2.76 1.34
C PRO A 166 8.03 3.63 0.42
N ASN A 167 8.04 4.96 0.63
CA ASN A 167 8.82 5.87 -0.22
C ASN A 167 10.32 5.52 -0.25
N GLU A 168 10.86 4.98 0.85
CA GLU A 168 12.26 4.57 0.93
C GLU A 168 12.61 3.50 -0.12
N ARG A 169 11.67 2.62 -0.47
CA ARG A 169 11.87 1.56 -1.46
C ARG A 169 11.87 2.05 -2.90
N LEU A 170 11.34 3.25 -3.15
CA LEU A 170 11.39 3.87 -4.48
C LEU A 170 12.82 4.05 -4.98
N LYS A 171 13.79 4.19 -4.06
CA LYS A 171 15.22 4.27 -4.38
C LYS A 171 15.76 3.05 -5.15
N HIS A 172 15.07 1.93 -5.04
CA HIS A 172 15.42 0.67 -5.68
C HIS A 172 14.46 0.28 -6.81
N ALA A 173 13.39 1.05 -7.00
CA ALA A 173 12.31 0.75 -7.95
C ALA A 173 12.46 1.48 -9.30
N THR A 174 13.49 2.31 -9.45
CA THR A 174 13.72 3.10 -10.67
C THR A 174 15.20 3.21 -10.96
N ASP A 175 15.56 3.14 -12.24
CA ASP A 175 16.93 3.38 -12.72
C ASP A 175 17.27 4.88 -12.77
N GLN A 176 16.26 5.75 -12.61
CA GLN A 176 16.47 7.18 -12.59
C GLN A 176 17.14 7.60 -11.29
N LYS A 177 18.08 8.52 -11.38
CA LYS A 177 18.70 9.12 -10.19
C LYS A 177 17.63 9.88 -9.40
N ILE A 178 17.33 9.38 -8.19
CA ILE A 178 16.42 10.04 -7.27
C ILE A 178 17.16 11.23 -6.62
N THR A 179 16.60 12.40 -6.80
CA THR A 179 17.03 13.66 -6.19
C THR A 179 15.95 14.14 -5.22
N PHE A 180 16.29 15.06 -4.34
CA PHE A 180 15.29 15.67 -3.45
C PHE A 180 14.15 16.35 -4.24
N ALA A 181 14.44 16.88 -5.43
CA ALA A 181 13.46 17.55 -6.27
C ALA A 181 12.42 16.59 -6.88
N ASN A 182 12.83 15.38 -7.29
CA ASN A 182 11.92 14.43 -7.98
C ASN A 182 11.42 13.28 -7.08
N ALA A 183 11.92 13.14 -5.85
CA ALA A 183 11.58 12.04 -4.96
C ALA A 183 10.08 11.92 -4.70
N PHE A 184 9.43 13.03 -4.41
CA PHE A 184 7.98 13.07 -4.18
C PHE A 184 7.18 12.90 -5.48
N GLU A 185 7.72 13.37 -6.61
CA GLU A 185 7.09 13.17 -7.91
C GLU A 185 7.06 11.69 -8.30
N ILE A 186 8.12 10.95 -8.00
CA ILE A 186 8.20 9.50 -8.23
C ILE A 186 7.19 8.78 -7.32
N ALA A 187 7.08 9.18 -6.05
CA ALA A 187 6.08 8.62 -5.13
C ALA A 187 4.64 8.86 -5.63
N ASP A 188 4.34 10.07 -6.05
CA ASP A 188 3.03 10.43 -6.60
C ASP A 188 2.74 9.65 -7.89
N ASP A 189 3.75 9.40 -8.73
CA ASP A 189 3.58 8.65 -9.98
C ASP A 189 3.32 7.16 -9.72
N VAL A 190 3.97 6.56 -8.73
CA VAL A 190 3.70 5.18 -8.33
C VAL A 190 2.27 5.04 -7.78
N LEU A 191 1.82 5.98 -6.95
CA LEU A 191 0.42 6.01 -6.48
C LEU A 191 -0.56 6.15 -7.65
N ARG A 192 -0.26 7.01 -8.61
CA ARG A 192 -1.05 7.17 -9.84
C ARG A 192 -1.12 5.86 -10.61
N GLN A 193 0.02 5.21 -10.85
CA GLN A 193 0.06 3.94 -11.58
C GLN A 193 -0.74 2.86 -10.87
N ALA A 194 -0.69 2.81 -9.53
CA ALA A 194 -1.45 1.87 -8.73
C ALA A 194 -2.97 2.02 -8.94
N VAL A 195 -3.47 3.24 -8.79
CA VAL A 195 -4.89 3.54 -8.95
C VAL A 195 -5.32 3.34 -10.40
N GLN A 196 -4.52 3.81 -11.35
CA GLN A 196 -4.82 3.71 -12.78
C GLN A 196 -4.89 2.26 -13.23
N SER A 197 -3.93 1.41 -12.84
CA SER A 197 -3.91 -0.01 -13.24
C SER A 197 -5.18 -0.76 -12.83
N ILE A 198 -5.75 -0.45 -11.67
CA ILE A 198 -7.00 -1.07 -11.22
C ILE A 198 -8.21 -0.45 -11.94
N SER A 199 -8.21 0.87 -12.13
CA SER A 199 -9.30 1.57 -12.81
C SER A 199 -9.41 1.17 -14.27
N ASP A 200 -8.28 1.07 -14.97
CA ASP A 200 -8.23 0.67 -16.38
C ASP A 200 -8.79 -0.74 -16.58
N LEU A 201 -8.48 -1.67 -15.65
CA LEU A 201 -8.99 -3.04 -15.68
C LEU A 201 -10.52 -3.14 -15.65
N ILE A 202 -11.17 -2.21 -14.93
CA ILE A 202 -12.63 -2.22 -14.74
C ILE A 202 -13.34 -1.51 -15.91
N ARG A 203 -12.69 -0.52 -16.51
CA ARG A 203 -13.36 0.41 -17.41
C ARG A 203 -12.98 0.29 -18.88
N ASP A 204 -11.73 -0.01 -19.15
CA ASP A 204 -11.28 -0.08 -20.52
C ASP A 204 -11.67 -1.41 -21.15
N THR A 205 -12.25 -1.32 -22.36
CA THR A 205 -12.53 -2.52 -23.18
C THR A 205 -11.21 -3.06 -23.70
N GLY A 206 -10.56 -3.92 -22.89
CA GLY A 206 -9.38 -4.66 -23.29
C GLY A 206 -9.73 -5.87 -24.16
N PHE A 207 -8.72 -6.65 -24.52
CA PHE A 207 -8.93 -7.94 -25.20
C PHE A 207 -9.54 -8.98 -24.25
N ILE A 208 -9.16 -8.93 -22.98
CA ILE A 208 -9.77 -9.71 -21.90
C ILE A 208 -10.17 -8.69 -20.81
N ASN A 209 -11.48 -8.48 -20.70
CA ASN A 209 -12.04 -7.57 -19.71
C ASN A 209 -12.28 -8.30 -18.39
N LEU A 210 -12.04 -7.58 -17.32
CA LEU A 210 -12.50 -7.97 -16.00
C LEU A 210 -13.80 -7.22 -15.68
N ASP A 211 -14.78 -7.94 -15.20
CA ASP A 211 -15.96 -7.29 -14.67
C ASP A 211 -15.72 -6.75 -13.24
N PHE A 212 -16.58 -5.84 -12.81
CA PHE A 212 -16.48 -5.27 -11.46
C PHE A 212 -16.67 -6.32 -10.36
N ALA A 213 -17.41 -7.39 -10.64
CA ALA A 213 -17.62 -8.49 -9.69
C ALA A 213 -16.33 -9.28 -9.46
N ASP A 214 -15.52 -9.48 -10.49
CA ASP A 214 -14.21 -10.14 -10.41
C ASP A 214 -13.25 -9.34 -9.51
N VAL A 215 -13.13 -8.03 -9.76
CA VAL A 215 -12.30 -7.15 -8.94
C VAL A 215 -12.79 -7.11 -7.49
N THR A 216 -14.11 -7.06 -7.30
CA THR A 216 -14.72 -7.10 -5.98
C THR A 216 -14.42 -8.41 -5.25
N ALA A 217 -14.44 -9.56 -5.94
CA ALA A 217 -14.15 -10.86 -5.33
C ALA A 217 -12.73 -10.94 -4.75
N ILE A 218 -11.76 -10.29 -5.40
CA ILE A 218 -10.36 -10.25 -4.93
C ILE A 218 -10.13 -9.19 -3.86
N MET A 219 -10.79 -8.02 -3.97
CA MET A 219 -10.46 -6.85 -3.16
C MET A 219 -11.33 -6.65 -1.93
N LYS A 220 -12.56 -7.19 -1.91
CA LYS A 220 -13.51 -6.99 -0.80
C LYS A 220 -13.04 -7.72 0.45
N ASN A 221 -12.87 -6.98 1.55
CA ASN A 221 -12.39 -7.48 2.84
C ASN A 221 -11.04 -8.25 2.75
N ALA A 222 -10.23 -7.92 1.76
CA ALA A 222 -8.96 -8.62 1.53
C ALA A 222 -7.83 -8.14 2.46
N GLY A 223 -8.00 -7.01 3.13
CA GLY A 223 -7.04 -6.46 4.07
C GLY A 223 -5.80 -5.91 3.37
N MET A 224 -4.61 -6.40 3.73
CA MET A 224 -3.37 -5.95 3.09
C MET A 224 -3.29 -6.46 1.66
N ALA A 225 -2.95 -5.55 0.74
CA ALA A 225 -2.69 -5.84 -0.65
C ALA A 225 -1.29 -5.39 -1.04
N HIS A 226 -0.62 -6.20 -1.85
CA HIS A 226 0.68 -5.88 -2.40
C HIS A 226 0.56 -5.65 -3.91
N MET A 227 1.25 -4.63 -4.40
CA MET A 227 1.26 -4.32 -5.82
C MET A 227 2.69 -4.28 -6.34
N GLY A 228 2.92 -5.01 -7.42
CA GLY A 228 4.16 -4.97 -8.18
C GLY A 228 3.91 -4.58 -9.62
N VAL A 229 4.81 -3.80 -10.19
CA VAL A 229 4.79 -3.43 -11.61
C VAL A 229 6.15 -3.75 -12.20
N GLY A 230 6.14 -4.45 -13.32
CA GLY A 230 7.32 -4.72 -14.12
C GLY A 230 7.13 -4.23 -15.55
N ARG A 231 8.21 -3.77 -16.17
CA ARG A 231 8.24 -3.33 -17.57
C ARG A 231 9.47 -3.88 -18.25
N ALA A 232 9.30 -4.40 -19.44
CA ALA A 232 10.42 -4.85 -20.25
C ALA A 232 10.12 -4.71 -21.73
N ALA A 233 11.17 -4.60 -22.54
CA ALA A 233 11.10 -4.46 -23.98
C ALA A 233 11.99 -5.49 -24.69
N GLY A 234 11.69 -5.82 -25.94
CA GLY A 234 12.50 -6.72 -26.75
C GLY A 234 12.28 -8.19 -26.47
N LYS A 235 13.26 -9.03 -26.78
CA LYS A 235 13.13 -10.48 -26.68
C LYS A 235 13.05 -10.96 -25.23
N GLY A 236 11.98 -11.72 -24.91
CA GLY A 236 11.74 -12.24 -23.55
C GLY A 236 11.12 -11.21 -22.60
N LYS A 237 10.59 -10.13 -23.16
CA LYS A 237 9.97 -9.01 -22.40
C LYS A 237 8.88 -9.46 -21.42
N ALA A 238 8.11 -10.48 -21.77
CA ALA A 238 7.02 -10.98 -20.93
C ALA A 238 7.54 -11.64 -19.64
N GLU A 239 8.55 -12.51 -19.76
CA GLU A 239 9.18 -13.15 -18.61
C GLU A 239 9.88 -12.13 -17.72
N GLU A 240 10.62 -11.21 -18.32
CA GLU A 240 11.35 -10.19 -17.59
C GLU A 240 10.39 -9.22 -16.85
N ALA A 241 9.34 -8.73 -17.52
CA ALA A 241 8.33 -7.86 -16.91
C ALA A 241 7.59 -8.58 -15.77
N ALA A 242 7.17 -9.84 -15.94
CA ALA A 242 6.53 -10.62 -14.89
C ALA A 242 7.48 -10.84 -13.69
N ARG A 243 8.72 -11.19 -13.94
CA ARG A 243 9.75 -11.35 -12.91
C ARG A 243 9.99 -10.05 -12.13
N MET A 244 10.08 -8.91 -12.84
CA MET A 244 10.19 -7.59 -12.20
C MET A 244 8.96 -7.24 -11.38
N ALA A 245 7.76 -7.58 -11.83
CA ALA A 245 6.53 -7.36 -11.07
C ALA A 245 6.49 -8.17 -9.78
N ILE A 246 6.84 -9.47 -9.84
CA ILE A 246 6.87 -10.38 -8.68
C ILE A 246 7.94 -9.98 -7.66
N SER A 247 9.11 -9.53 -8.14
CA SER A 247 10.24 -9.13 -7.30
C SER A 247 10.34 -7.61 -7.11
N SER A 248 9.26 -6.89 -7.40
CA SER A 248 9.23 -5.43 -7.30
C SER A 248 9.70 -4.95 -5.92
N PRO A 249 10.64 -4.01 -5.84
CA PRO A 249 11.06 -3.43 -4.58
C PRO A 249 9.93 -2.73 -3.81
N LEU A 250 8.84 -2.40 -4.50
CA LEU A 250 7.65 -1.78 -3.90
C LEU A 250 6.87 -2.75 -3.00
N LEU A 251 7.05 -4.06 -3.20
CA LEU A 251 6.44 -5.09 -2.35
C LEU A 251 7.11 -5.07 -0.97
N GLU A 252 6.35 -4.85 0.10
CA GLU A 252 6.89 -4.95 1.48
C GLU A 252 7.30 -6.38 1.83
N THR A 253 6.60 -7.36 1.24
CA THR A 253 6.84 -8.80 1.41
C THR A 253 6.71 -9.51 0.08
N SER A 254 7.05 -10.81 0.03
CA SER A 254 6.79 -11.67 -1.13
C SER A 254 5.28 -11.78 -1.40
N ILE A 255 4.91 -11.98 -2.66
CA ILE A 255 3.53 -12.34 -3.04
C ILE A 255 3.20 -13.81 -2.73
N GLU A 256 4.17 -14.57 -2.23
CA GLU A 256 4.02 -15.96 -1.83
C GLU A 256 2.97 -16.10 -0.73
N GLY A 257 2.02 -17.01 -0.93
CA GLY A 257 0.91 -17.22 0.01
C GLY A 257 -0.31 -16.32 -0.23
N ALA A 258 -0.28 -15.42 -1.20
CA ALA A 258 -1.48 -14.67 -1.62
C ALA A 258 -2.57 -15.63 -2.10
N LYS A 259 -3.82 -15.41 -1.65
CA LYS A 259 -4.99 -16.20 -2.03
C LYS A 259 -5.84 -15.57 -3.13
N GLY A 260 -5.68 -14.27 -3.34
CA GLY A 260 -6.29 -13.53 -4.44
C GLY A 260 -5.22 -12.81 -5.24
N VAL A 261 -5.23 -12.96 -6.55
CA VAL A 261 -4.25 -12.31 -7.43
C VAL A 261 -4.93 -11.77 -8.66
N LEU A 262 -4.65 -10.52 -8.95
CA LEU A 262 -5.08 -9.85 -10.16
C LEU A 262 -3.83 -9.55 -10.99
N ILE A 263 -3.82 -10.03 -12.22
CA ILE A 263 -2.72 -9.86 -13.17
C ILE A 263 -3.24 -9.03 -14.33
N ASN A 264 -2.61 -7.90 -14.59
CA ASN A 264 -2.86 -7.11 -15.78
C ASN A 264 -1.62 -7.07 -16.67
N VAL A 265 -1.77 -7.48 -17.91
CA VAL A 265 -0.74 -7.39 -18.93
C VAL A 265 -1.13 -6.30 -19.94
N THR A 266 -0.33 -5.27 -20.06
CA THR A 266 -0.52 -4.21 -21.05
C THR A 266 0.63 -4.26 -22.04
N GLY A 267 0.33 -4.29 -23.32
CA GLY A 267 1.34 -4.31 -24.39
C GLY A 267 0.88 -3.60 -25.64
N SER A 268 1.77 -3.52 -26.63
CA SER A 268 1.44 -3.07 -27.97
C SER A 268 0.47 -4.02 -28.68
N MET A 269 -0.13 -3.59 -29.79
CA MET A 269 -1.12 -4.39 -30.55
C MET A 269 -0.58 -5.71 -31.11
N ASP A 270 0.72 -5.88 -31.14
CA ASP A 270 1.43 -7.07 -31.65
C ASP A 270 1.88 -8.04 -30.55
N ILE A 271 1.43 -7.86 -29.30
CA ILE A 271 1.74 -8.77 -28.19
C ILE A 271 1.25 -10.17 -28.52
N GLY A 272 2.14 -11.17 -28.41
CA GLY A 272 1.85 -12.56 -28.70
C GLY A 272 1.08 -13.25 -27.57
N LEU A 273 0.19 -14.16 -27.91
CA LEU A 273 -0.53 -14.98 -26.90
C LEU A 273 0.44 -15.75 -25.99
N GLU A 274 1.53 -16.29 -26.56
CA GLU A 274 2.56 -17.00 -25.80
C GLU A 274 3.24 -16.10 -24.76
N GLU A 275 3.45 -14.81 -25.09
CA GLU A 275 4.03 -13.84 -24.15
C GLU A 275 3.10 -13.59 -22.98
N VAL A 276 1.81 -13.45 -23.24
CA VAL A 276 0.77 -13.28 -22.24
C VAL A 276 0.67 -14.49 -21.30
N GLU A 277 0.63 -15.70 -21.87
CA GLU A 277 0.59 -16.97 -21.13
C GLU A 277 1.85 -17.16 -20.27
N GLN A 278 3.02 -16.78 -20.79
CA GLN A 278 4.29 -16.88 -20.08
C GLN A 278 4.32 -15.97 -18.86
N ALA A 279 3.87 -14.71 -19.03
CA ALA A 279 3.79 -13.76 -17.91
C ALA A 279 2.81 -14.25 -16.83
N ALA A 280 1.61 -14.71 -17.22
CA ALA A 280 0.61 -15.21 -16.29
C ALA A 280 1.09 -16.46 -15.53
N SER A 281 1.71 -17.41 -16.21
CA SER A 281 2.23 -18.65 -15.62
C SER A 281 3.31 -18.39 -14.57
N LEU A 282 4.19 -17.42 -14.81
CA LEU A 282 5.23 -17.02 -13.84
C LEU A 282 4.64 -16.43 -12.56
N VAL A 283 3.62 -15.60 -12.70
CA VAL A 283 2.94 -15.01 -11.53
C VAL A 283 2.19 -16.10 -10.75
N GLN A 284 1.46 -16.98 -11.45
CA GLN A 284 0.73 -18.10 -10.83
C GLN A 284 1.66 -19.05 -10.07
N ALA A 285 2.85 -19.32 -10.59
CA ALA A 285 3.84 -20.15 -9.91
C ALA A 285 4.41 -19.52 -8.63
N ALA A 286 4.29 -18.19 -8.47
CA ALA A 286 4.84 -17.44 -7.34
C ALA A 286 3.82 -17.22 -6.20
N VAL A 287 2.56 -17.60 -6.36
CA VAL A 287 1.48 -17.39 -5.39
C VAL A 287 0.99 -18.72 -4.80
N HIS A 288 -0.02 -18.66 -3.91
CA HIS A 288 -0.58 -19.89 -3.33
C HIS A 288 -1.20 -20.77 -4.43
N PRO A 289 -1.03 -22.12 -4.42
CA PRO A 289 -1.56 -23.02 -5.46
C PRO A 289 -3.08 -22.92 -5.67
N ASP A 290 -3.83 -22.61 -4.58
CA ASP A 290 -5.29 -22.45 -4.64
C ASP A 290 -5.71 -20.98 -4.76
N ALA A 291 -4.79 -20.08 -5.18
CA ALA A 291 -5.11 -18.67 -5.33
C ALA A 291 -6.16 -18.44 -6.42
N LEU A 292 -7.17 -17.63 -6.11
CA LEU A 292 -8.07 -17.10 -7.13
C LEU A 292 -7.27 -16.10 -7.99
N THR A 293 -6.97 -16.51 -9.22
CA THR A 293 -6.22 -15.67 -10.16
C THR A 293 -7.15 -15.11 -11.20
N ILE A 294 -7.22 -13.79 -11.30
CA ILE A 294 -7.97 -13.06 -12.32
C ILE A 294 -6.97 -12.39 -13.24
N PHE A 295 -7.20 -12.54 -14.53
CA PHE A 295 -6.30 -12.10 -15.58
C PHE A 295 -6.97 -11.13 -16.53
N GLY A 296 -6.32 -9.97 -16.79
CA GLY A 296 -6.71 -8.98 -17.78
C GLY A 296 -5.59 -8.71 -18.77
N ALA A 297 -5.97 -8.42 -20.01
CA ALA A 297 -5.03 -8.03 -21.07
C ALA A 297 -5.54 -6.79 -21.80
N GLN A 298 -4.67 -5.79 -21.95
CA GLN A 298 -4.99 -4.51 -22.57
C GLN A 298 -3.95 -4.14 -23.62
N PHE A 299 -4.40 -3.38 -24.63
CA PHE A 299 -3.51 -2.77 -25.60
C PHE A 299 -3.29 -1.29 -25.28
N ASP A 300 -2.05 -0.85 -25.37
CA ASP A 300 -1.66 0.55 -25.24
C ASP A 300 -0.78 0.90 -26.44
N GLU A 301 -1.34 1.69 -27.36
CA GLU A 301 -0.67 2.11 -28.57
C GLU A 301 0.57 3.00 -28.32
N THR A 302 0.72 3.48 -27.10
CA THR A 302 1.89 4.28 -26.70
C THR A 302 3.10 3.42 -26.30
N LEU A 303 2.89 2.12 -26.12
CA LEU A 303 3.95 1.16 -25.84
C LEU A 303 4.52 0.63 -27.16
N ASP A 304 5.78 0.94 -27.43
CA ASP A 304 6.52 0.49 -28.61
C ASP A 304 7.44 -0.67 -28.21
N ASP A 305 7.08 -1.92 -28.62
CA ASP A 305 7.78 -3.18 -28.27
C ASP A 305 7.99 -3.39 -26.74
N GLU A 306 7.17 -2.74 -25.91
CA GLU A 306 7.24 -2.84 -24.45
C GLU A 306 6.02 -3.60 -23.91
N ILE A 307 6.23 -4.41 -22.86
CA ILE A 307 5.18 -5.02 -22.05
C ILE A 307 5.27 -4.47 -20.63
N ARG A 308 4.11 -4.17 -20.06
CA ARG A 308 3.93 -3.82 -18.66
C ARG A 308 3.06 -4.88 -17.99
N VAL A 309 3.59 -5.51 -16.95
CA VAL A 309 2.85 -6.47 -16.10
C VAL A 309 2.60 -5.81 -14.75
N THR A 310 1.34 -5.74 -14.36
CA THR A 310 0.92 -5.29 -13.03
C THR A 310 0.32 -6.47 -12.28
N VAL A 311 0.81 -6.72 -11.08
CA VAL A 311 0.33 -7.78 -10.20
C VAL A 311 -0.20 -7.14 -8.92
N ILE A 312 -1.42 -7.49 -8.54
CA ILE A 312 -2.01 -7.13 -7.26
C ILE A 312 -2.32 -8.42 -6.52
N ALA A 313 -1.66 -8.61 -5.39
CA ALA A 313 -1.77 -9.80 -4.56
C ALA A 313 -2.46 -9.46 -3.24
N THR A 314 -3.43 -10.26 -2.83
CA THR A 314 -4.28 -10.04 -1.66
C THR A 314 -4.51 -11.34 -0.88
N GLY A 315 -5.14 -11.26 0.29
CA GLY A 315 -5.57 -12.43 1.04
C GLY A 315 -4.42 -13.19 1.69
N PHE A 316 -3.47 -12.49 2.28
CA PHE A 316 -2.37 -13.10 3.05
C PHE A 316 -2.87 -13.56 4.42
N ASP A 317 -2.65 -14.82 4.79
CA ASP A 317 -3.07 -15.40 6.08
C ASP A 317 -2.30 -14.83 7.29
N LYS A 318 -1.11 -14.28 7.05
CA LYS A 318 -0.29 -13.64 8.09
C LYS A 318 -0.08 -12.18 7.75
N GLN A 319 -0.29 -11.32 8.73
CA GLN A 319 0.00 -9.89 8.57
C GLN A 319 1.49 -9.70 8.25
N PRO A 320 1.85 -8.87 7.24
CA PRO A 320 3.23 -8.48 7.05
C PRO A 320 3.70 -7.76 8.31
N GLY A 321 4.68 -8.33 9.01
CA GLY A 321 5.26 -7.73 10.22
C GLY A 321 5.15 -8.54 11.52
N GLU A 322 4.47 -9.68 11.56
CA GLU A 322 4.70 -10.60 12.68
C GLU A 322 6.11 -11.20 12.54
N PRO A 323 6.98 -11.03 13.57
CA PRO A 323 8.28 -11.66 13.53
C PRO A 323 8.06 -13.17 13.43
N LEU A 324 8.68 -13.81 12.45
CA LEU A 324 8.73 -15.26 12.36
C LEU A 324 9.07 -15.81 13.76
N PRO A 325 8.31 -16.81 14.29
CA PRO A 325 8.72 -17.45 15.51
C PRO A 325 10.15 -17.94 15.30
N LYS A 326 11.08 -17.45 16.15
CA LYS A 326 12.45 -17.93 16.14
C LYS A 326 12.35 -19.46 16.21
N MET A 327 12.74 -20.14 15.15
CA MET A 327 12.96 -21.58 15.20
C MET A 327 13.90 -21.80 16.38
N ALA A 328 13.39 -22.45 17.42
CA ALA A 328 14.21 -22.94 18.49
C ALA A 328 15.29 -23.79 17.82
N ALA A 329 16.53 -23.40 18.01
CA ALA A 329 17.66 -24.19 17.56
C ALA A 329 17.45 -25.60 18.12
N ALA A 330 17.38 -26.59 17.24
CA ALA A 330 17.35 -27.99 17.64
C ALA A 330 18.66 -28.26 18.39
N GLU A 331 18.54 -28.53 19.71
CA GLU A 331 19.65 -29.06 20.46
C GLU A 331 19.98 -30.45 19.91
N PRO A 332 21.25 -30.78 19.73
CA PRO A 332 21.64 -32.11 19.26
C PRO A 332 21.27 -33.16 20.33
N ALA A 333 20.62 -34.22 19.88
CA ALA A 333 20.29 -35.40 20.68
C ALA A 333 21.56 -35.99 21.29
N GLY A 334 21.70 -35.86 22.60
CA GLY A 334 22.69 -36.55 23.40
C GLY A 334 22.06 -37.78 24.01
N GLU A 335 22.78 -38.89 23.90
CA GLU A 335 22.49 -40.25 24.32
C GLU A 335 22.16 -40.36 25.82
N GLY A 336 21.24 -41.29 26.10
CA GLY A 336 20.77 -41.56 27.45
C GLY A 336 21.77 -42.23 28.35
N THR A 337 21.67 -41.93 29.66
CA THR A 337 21.98 -42.86 30.73
C THR A 337 21.07 -42.61 31.95
N ALA A 338 20.81 -43.72 32.64
CA ALA A 338 19.75 -44.02 33.56
C ALA A 338 19.69 -43.20 34.88
N ALA A 339 18.52 -43.20 35.45
CA ALA A 339 18.09 -42.61 36.70
C ALA A 339 18.70 -43.24 37.93
N VAL A 340 18.95 -42.46 39.00
CA VAL A 340 18.88 -42.86 40.41
C VAL A 340 18.38 -41.67 41.27
N PRO A 341 17.52 -41.90 42.30
CA PRO A 341 16.69 -40.88 42.95
C PRO A 341 17.36 -40.19 44.14
N GLY A 342 16.77 -39.09 44.58
CA GLY A 342 17.19 -38.06 45.48
C GLY A 342 17.60 -38.47 46.92
N PRO A 343 17.88 -37.51 47.78
CA PRO A 343 16.86 -36.97 48.71
C PRO A 343 16.93 -35.46 48.99
N MET A 344 15.92 -35.02 49.69
CA MET A 344 15.47 -33.71 50.15
C MET A 344 16.39 -33.01 51.20
N PRO A 345 15.97 -31.84 51.71
CA PRO A 345 16.81 -30.66 51.92
C PRO A 345 17.24 -30.44 53.37
N LEU A 346 18.22 -29.58 53.63
CA LEU A 346 18.41 -28.95 54.96
C LEU A 346 19.10 -27.58 54.85
N ASN A 347 18.43 -26.61 55.43
CA ASN A 347 18.75 -25.37 56.13
C ASN A 347 20.16 -24.77 56.13
N GLU A 348 20.13 -23.49 55.90
CA GLU A 348 20.66 -22.34 56.66
C GLU A 348 22.09 -22.40 57.27
N GLU A 349 22.74 -21.28 57.06
CA GLU A 349 23.74 -20.55 57.88
C GLU A 349 25.23 -20.70 57.54
N ASP A 350 25.79 -19.51 57.50
CA ASP A 350 27.14 -19.02 57.74
C ASP A 350 28.12 -18.79 56.58
N VAL A 351 28.22 -17.49 56.29
CA VAL A 351 29.41 -16.61 56.37
C VAL A 351 30.78 -17.21 56.02
N ASP A 352 31.45 -16.80 54.98
CA ASP A 352 32.59 -15.89 55.06
C ASP A 352 33.23 -15.61 53.69
N LYS A 353 33.79 -14.43 53.61
CA LYS A 353 34.56 -13.71 52.59
C LYS A 353 35.61 -14.52 51.84
N SER A 354 35.75 -14.25 50.54
CA SER A 354 37.05 -13.82 49.98
C SER A 354 36.87 -13.24 48.61
N GLU A 355 37.45 -12.07 48.46
CA GLU A 355 37.70 -11.26 47.28
C GLU A 355 38.43 -12.04 46.20
N ASP A 356 37.99 -11.87 44.92
CA ASP A 356 38.92 -11.64 43.78
C ASP A 356 38.10 -11.09 42.61
N THR A 357 38.19 -9.80 42.44
CA THR A 357 37.66 -9.02 41.33
C THR A 357 38.70 -8.95 40.21
N GLU A 358 38.41 -9.57 39.07
CA GLU A 358 39.07 -9.19 37.81
C GLU A 358 38.45 -7.87 37.28
N PRO A 359 39.27 -6.92 36.80
CA PRO A 359 38.79 -5.61 36.39
C PRO A 359 38.11 -5.68 35.01
N ASP A 360 36.92 -5.03 34.94
CA ASP A 360 36.12 -4.83 33.75
C ASP A 360 36.88 -3.96 32.72
N PRO A 361 37.01 -4.37 31.46
CA PRO A 361 37.74 -3.64 30.41
C PRO A 361 37.14 -2.26 30.05
N PHE A 362 35.96 -1.92 30.56
CA PHE A 362 35.28 -0.66 30.24
C PHE A 362 35.52 0.48 31.26
N ASP A 363 36.16 0.21 32.40
CA ASP A 363 36.39 1.23 33.45
C ASP A 363 37.42 2.31 33.03
N ASP A 364 38.27 2.04 32.04
CA ASP A 364 39.26 3.01 31.57
C ASP A 364 38.72 4.01 30.56
N ILE A 365 37.56 3.75 29.95
CA ILE A 365 36.92 4.69 29.00
C ILE A 365 36.20 5.81 29.73
N PHE A 366 35.67 5.58 30.91
CA PHE A 366 34.98 6.63 31.72
C PHE A 366 35.92 7.64 32.39
N LYS A 367 37.19 7.28 32.57
CA LYS A 367 38.19 8.21 33.15
C LYS A 367 38.70 9.30 32.19
N ILE A 368 38.48 9.10 30.89
CA ILE A 368 38.95 10.06 29.86
C ILE A 368 37.97 11.21 29.68
N PHE A 369 36.68 11.03 30.03
CA PHE A 369 35.65 12.07 29.81
C PHE A 369 35.44 13.01 31.00
N ASN A 370 36.05 12.74 32.16
CA ASN A 370 35.83 13.54 33.36
C ASN A 370 37.00 14.46 33.74
N LYS A 371 37.86 14.81 32.78
CA LYS A 371 38.94 15.81 32.98
C LYS A 371 38.85 16.89 31.92
N ARG A 372 37.96 17.85 32.13
CA ARG A 372 38.09 19.23 31.66
C ARG A 372 37.38 20.14 32.64
N ASP A 373 38.21 20.87 33.37
CA ASP A 373 37.90 22.18 33.96
C ASP A 373 37.53 23.18 32.87
#